data_b1549dce06fa22dae1daa3748dd2acde
#
_entry.id   b1549dce06fa22dae1daa3748dd2acde
#
_cell.length_a   1.000
_cell.length_b   1.000
_cell.length_c   1.000
_cell.angle_alpha   90.00
_cell.angle_beta   90.00
_cell.angle_gamma   90.00
#
_symmetry.space_group_name_H-M   'P 1'
#
loop_
_entity.id
_entity.type
_entity.pdbx_description
1 polymer ?
#
loop_
_entity_poly.entity_id
_entity_poly.type
_entity_poly.pdbx_seq_one_letter_code
_entity_poly.pdbx_strand_id
1 'polypeptide(L)'
;MKSDTYYHGNLKEELVEKGLAYINRYGLEALSMRKLADSTGVSPAAPYAHFKNKEAFLSEVRDYVNHRFYSTLVKATEDCSDHSRILFNMGKSYVLFFYENPLYYRFLFSIEDIDIENYPPFVLFKNIAEKAWKEKSENWDSTSLHAKVIALWSLVHGLSSIVTMKGAVDMDHLEAEVEQILDSITV
;
A
#
# COMPACT_ATOMS: atom_id res chain seq x y z
N MET A 1 -1.06 -9.32 -44.47
CA MET A 1 -1.73 -9.89 -43.29
C MET A 1 -0.66 -10.18 -42.23
N LYS A 2 -0.47 -9.30 -41.26
CA LYS A 2 0.38 -9.53 -40.09
C LYS A 2 -0.53 -10.04 -38.97
N SER A 3 -0.29 -11.23 -38.50
CA SER A 3 -1.00 -11.84 -37.38
C SER A 3 -0.62 -11.11 -36.10
N ASP A 4 -1.55 -10.37 -35.54
CA ASP A 4 -1.47 -9.87 -34.17
C ASP A 4 -1.63 -11.06 -33.20
N THR A 5 -0.51 -11.72 -32.94
CA THR A 5 -0.41 -12.60 -31.79
C THR A 5 -0.18 -11.71 -30.58
N TYR A 6 -1.24 -11.02 -30.13
CA TYR A 6 -1.22 -10.25 -28.90
C TYR A 6 -1.25 -11.22 -27.72
N TYR A 7 -0.26 -11.14 -26.86
CA TYR A 7 0.00 -11.89 -25.65
C TYR A 7 -1.23 -11.91 -24.74
N HIS A 8 -1.99 -13.01 -24.74
CA HIS A 8 -3.11 -13.24 -23.80
C HIS A 8 -2.66 -13.62 -22.38
N GLY A 9 -1.36 -13.51 -22.07
CA GLY A 9 -0.82 -13.93 -20.77
C GLY A 9 -1.05 -12.94 -19.62
N ASN A 10 -1.42 -11.69 -19.88
CA ASN A 10 -1.46 -10.65 -18.84
C ASN A 10 -2.64 -9.67 -18.92
N LEU A 11 -3.72 -10.00 -19.65
CA LEU A 11 -4.86 -9.08 -19.79
C LEU A 11 -5.51 -8.75 -18.45
N LYS A 12 -5.57 -9.71 -17.52
CA LYS A 12 -6.12 -9.48 -16.17
C LYS A 12 -5.35 -8.38 -15.44
N GLU A 13 -4.03 -8.46 -15.45
CA GLU A 13 -3.15 -7.46 -14.80
C GLU A 13 -3.23 -6.11 -15.51
N GLU A 14 -3.23 -6.09 -16.85
CA GLU A 14 -3.41 -4.87 -17.63
C GLU A 14 -4.74 -4.18 -17.33
N LEU A 15 -5.83 -4.94 -17.21
CA LEU A 15 -7.13 -4.43 -16.79
C LEU A 15 -7.06 -3.80 -15.39
N VAL A 16 -6.36 -4.44 -14.44
CA VAL A 16 -6.17 -3.91 -13.08
C VAL A 16 -5.40 -2.59 -13.12
N GLU A 17 -4.27 -2.52 -13.82
CA GLU A 17 -3.43 -1.33 -13.91
C GLU A 17 -4.15 -0.17 -14.62
N LYS A 18 -4.79 -0.44 -15.77
CA LYS A 18 -5.55 0.57 -16.50
C LYS A 18 -6.78 1.05 -15.74
N GLY A 19 -7.47 0.14 -15.04
CA GLY A 19 -8.59 0.49 -14.20
C GLY A 19 -8.18 1.34 -13.00
N LEU A 20 -7.05 1.02 -12.38
CA LEU A 20 -6.47 1.81 -11.30
C LEU A 20 -6.07 3.21 -11.78
N ALA A 21 -5.41 3.32 -12.94
CA ALA A 21 -5.09 4.60 -13.57
C ALA A 21 -6.36 5.41 -13.92
N TYR A 22 -7.42 4.73 -14.37
CA TYR A 22 -8.72 5.36 -14.63
C TYR A 22 -9.35 5.91 -13.34
N ILE A 23 -9.37 5.11 -12.27
CA ILE A 23 -9.87 5.52 -10.95
C ILE A 23 -9.09 6.73 -10.43
N ASN A 24 -7.77 6.73 -10.58
CA ASN A 24 -6.90 7.84 -10.20
C ASN A 24 -7.27 9.15 -10.91
N ARG A 25 -7.63 9.06 -12.18
CA ARG A 25 -7.91 10.25 -12.99
C ARG A 25 -9.34 10.76 -12.85
N TYR A 26 -10.30 9.87 -12.74
CA TYR A 26 -11.73 10.22 -12.88
C TYR A 26 -12.55 9.89 -11.62
N GLY A 27 -11.97 9.23 -10.63
CA GLY A 27 -12.64 8.76 -9.42
C GLY A 27 -13.30 7.39 -9.59
N LEU A 28 -13.53 6.73 -8.45
CA LEU A 28 -14.11 5.38 -8.37
C LEU A 28 -15.53 5.30 -8.97
N GLU A 29 -16.34 6.31 -8.71
CA GLU A 29 -17.73 6.37 -9.19
C GLU A 29 -17.83 6.48 -10.72
N ALA A 30 -16.80 7.05 -11.36
CA ALA A 30 -16.75 7.16 -12.80
C ALA A 30 -16.46 5.83 -13.51
N LEU A 31 -15.91 4.83 -12.81
CA LEU A 31 -15.53 3.55 -13.39
C LEU A 31 -16.77 2.65 -13.63
N SER A 32 -16.84 2.07 -14.82
CA SER A 32 -17.72 0.95 -15.18
C SER A 32 -16.93 -0.11 -15.95
N MET A 33 -17.43 -1.35 -16.01
CA MET A 33 -16.79 -2.43 -16.78
C MET A 33 -16.62 -2.07 -18.25
N ARG A 34 -17.56 -1.30 -18.83
CA ARG A 34 -17.44 -0.80 -20.21
C ARG A 34 -16.30 0.22 -20.34
N LYS A 35 -16.21 1.18 -19.42
CA LYS A 35 -15.12 2.19 -19.43
C LYS A 35 -13.75 1.54 -19.16
N LEU A 36 -13.72 0.47 -18.36
CA LEU A 36 -12.52 -0.34 -18.16
C LEU A 36 -12.09 -0.99 -19.48
N ALA A 37 -13.02 -1.60 -20.23
CA ALA A 37 -12.75 -2.16 -21.56
C ALA A 37 -12.23 -1.10 -22.54
N ASP A 38 -12.92 0.05 -22.60
CA ASP A 38 -12.55 1.17 -23.46
C ASP A 38 -11.13 1.70 -23.13
N SER A 39 -10.80 1.83 -21.83
CA SER A 39 -9.49 2.31 -21.37
C SER A 39 -8.34 1.34 -21.66
N THR A 40 -8.66 0.06 -21.81
CA THR A 40 -7.69 -1.01 -22.10
C THR A 40 -7.62 -1.33 -23.60
N GLY A 41 -8.58 -0.78 -24.40
CA GLY A 41 -8.62 -1.03 -25.84
C GLY A 41 -9.12 -2.43 -26.22
N VAL A 42 -9.92 -3.05 -25.36
CA VAL A 42 -10.46 -4.40 -25.57
C VAL A 42 -11.98 -4.37 -25.80
N SER A 43 -12.54 -5.51 -26.23
CA SER A 43 -14.00 -5.61 -26.40
C SER A 43 -14.74 -5.42 -25.06
N PRO A 44 -15.98 -4.90 -25.06
CA PRO A 44 -16.77 -4.74 -23.83
C PRO A 44 -17.02 -6.04 -23.05
N ALA A 45 -16.88 -7.19 -23.71
CA ALA A 45 -17.03 -8.51 -23.09
C ALA A 45 -15.73 -8.99 -22.40
N ALA A 46 -14.56 -8.49 -22.80
CA ALA A 46 -13.27 -8.98 -22.32
C ALA A 46 -13.07 -8.86 -20.79
N PRO A 47 -13.44 -7.75 -20.13
CA PRO A 47 -13.32 -7.68 -18.66
C PRO A 47 -14.18 -8.72 -17.94
N TYR A 48 -15.33 -9.11 -18.50
CA TYR A 48 -16.22 -10.10 -17.90
C TYR A 48 -15.69 -11.54 -18.00
N ALA A 49 -14.70 -11.80 -18.85
CA ALA A 49 -13.98 -13.06 -18.86
C ALA A 49 -13.08 -13.23 -17.61
N HIS A 50 -12.70 -12.12 -16.96
CA HIS A 50 -11.83 -12.12 -15.80
C HIS A 50 -12.53 -11.76 -14.49
N PHE A 51 -13.56 -10.89 -14.56
CA PHE A 51 -14.25 -10.36 -13.40
C PHE A 51 -15.77 -10.47 -13.58
N LYS A 52 -16.44 -11.12 -12.64
CA LYS A 52 -17.89 -11.33 -12.68
C LYS A 52 -18.69 -10.01 -12.77
N ASN A 53 -18.19 -8.98 -12.08
CA ASN A 53 -18.82 -7.66 -11.96
C ASN A 53 -17.77 -6.60 -11.52
N LYS A 54 -18.19 -5.35 -11.34
CA LYS A 54 -17.32 -4.24 -10.88
C LYS A 54 -16.75 -4.53 -9.48
N GLU A 55 -17.51 -5.11 -8.59
CA GLU A 55 -17.11 -5.43 -7.22
C GLU A 55 -15.96 -6.46 -7.23
N ALA A 56 -16.06 -7.51 -8.05
CA ALA A 56 -14.99 -8.50 -8.21
C ALA A 56 -13.73 -7.87 -8.82
N PHE A 57 -13.87 -6.95 -9.76
CA PHE A 57 -12.76 -6.17 -10.29
C PHE A 57 -12.12 -5.30 -9.20
N LEU A 58 -12.91 -4.58 -8.39
CA LEU A 58 -12.40 -3.73 -7.32
C LEU A 58 -11.71 -4.54 -6.21
N SER A 59 -12.18 -5.76 -5.93
CA SER A 59 -11.48 -6.68 -5.02
C SER A 59 -10.09 -7.03 -5.54
N GLU A 60 -9.97 -7.37 -6.83
CA GLU A 60 -8.68 -7.65 -7.45
C GLU A 60 -7.73 -6.43 -7.44
N VAL A 61 -8.26 -5.24 -7.72
CA VAL A 61 -7.47 -4.00 -7.60
C VAL A 61 -6.95 -3.81 -6.17
N ARG A 62 -7.76 -4.14 -5.16
CA ARG A 62 -7.35 -4.06 -3.75
C ARG A 62 -6.24 -5.04 -3.45
N ASP A 63 -6.37 -6.28 -3.89
CA ASP A 63 -5.35 -7.32 -3.70
C ASP A 63 -4.04 -6.92 -4.38
N TYR A 64 -4.11 -6.35 -5.58
CA TYR A 64 -2.97 -5.81 -6.30
C TYR A 64 -2.26 -4.69 -5.52
N VAL A 65 -3.01 -3.72 -4.99
CA VAL A 65 -2.45 -2.61 -4.21
C VAL A 65 -1.87 -3.13 -2.88
N ASN A 66 -2.54 -4.05 -2.20
CA ASN A 66 -2.04 -4.70 -0.98
C ASN A 66 -0.72 -5.41 -1.24
N HIS A 67 -0.62 -6.16 -2.33
CA HIS A 67 0.60 -6.88 -2.69
C HIS A 67 1.75 -5.91 -2.96
N ARG A 68 1.51 -4.81 -3.69
CA ARG A 68 2.52 -3.77 -3.94
C ARG A 68 2.97 -3.10 -2.64
N PHE A 69 2.03 -2.77 -1.76
CA PHE A 69 2.34 -2.17 -0.47
C PHE A 69 3.19 -3.12 0.40
N TYR A 70 2.75 -4.38 0.53
CA TYR A 70 3.51 -5.40 1.24
C TYR A 70 4.93 -5.56 0.68
N SER A 71 5.06 -5.66 -0.64
CA SER A 71 6.36 -5.81 -1.32
C SER A 71 7.28 -4.61 -1.10
N THR A 72 6.72 -3.39 -1.03
CA THR A 72 7.48 -2.17 -0.68
C THR A 72 8.04 -2.26 0.74
N LEU A 73 7.24 -2.72 1.70
CA LEU A 73 7.70 -2.89 3.08
C LEU A 73 8.76 -3.98 3.21
N VAL A 74 8.58 -5.12 2.53
CA VAL A 74 9.59 -6.20 2.49
C VAL A 74 10.91 -5.67 1.94
N LYS A 75 10.87 -4.99 0.80
CA LYS A 75 12.06 -4.41 0.19
C LYS A 75 12.79 -3.43 1.12
N ALA A 76 12.05 -2.59 1.84
CA ALA A 76 12.62 -1.67 2.82
C ALA A 76 13.39 -2.38 3.95
N THR A 77 13.04 -3.63 4.25
CA THR A 77 13.76 -4.46 5.25
C THR A 77 14.99 -5.14 4.66
N GLU A 78 14.92 -5.58 3.40
CA GLU A 78 16.01 -6.28 2.71
C GLU A 78 17.14 -5.32 2.30
N ASP A 79 16.78 -4.12 1.83
CA ASP A 79 17.74 -3.07 1.42
C ASP A 79 18.40 -2.37 2.63
N CYS A 80 17.99 -2.69 3.88
CA CYS A 80 18.50 -2.06 5.09
C CYS A 80 19.81 -2.71 5.56
N SER A 81 20.93 -2.05 5.31
CA SER A 81 22.24 -2.50 5.78
C SER A 81 22.46 -2.28 7.29
N ASP A 82 21.78 -1.29 7.88
CA ASP A 82 21.79 -0.99 9.30
C ASP A 82 20.51 -1.49 9.97
N HIS A 83 20.61 -2.66 10.61
CA HIS A 83 19.46 -3.28 11.29
C HIS A 83 18.87 -2.41 12.41
N SER A 84 19.64 -1.47 12.99
CA SER A 84 19.11 -0.55 14.00
C SER A 84 18.09 0.43 13.42
N ARG A 85 18.11 0.67 12.11
CA ARG A 85 17.21 1.58 11.38
C ARG A 85 16.11 0.86 10.61
N ILE A 86 15.96 -0.44 10.76
CA ILE A 86 15.01 -1.23 9.96
C ILE A 86 13.55 -0.75 10.12
N LEU A 87 13.14 -0.42 11.36
CA LEU A 87 11.80 0.13 11.63
C LEU A 87 11.61 1.54 11.06
N PHE A 88 12.66 2.35 11.12
CA PHE A 88 12.68 3.68 10.52
C PHE A 88 12.49 3.58 8.99
N ASN A 89 13.27 2.72 8.31
CA ASN A 89 13.18 2.54 6.86
C ASN A 89 11.82 1.98 6.43
N MET A 90 11.24 1.05 7.20
CA MET A 90 9.88 0.56 6.96
C MET A 90 8.84 1.69 7.11
N GLY A 91 8.94 2.49 8.19
CA GLY A 91 8.03 3.61 8.44
C GLY A 91 8.12 4.67 7.34
N LYS A 92 9.34 5.04 6.93
CA LYS A 92 9.58 5.96 5.80
C LYS A 92 8.96 5.40 4.52
N SER A 93 9.22 4.15 4.16
CA SER A 93 8.69 3.51 2.96
C SER A 93 7.16 3.39 2.99
N TYR A 94 6.57 3.17 4.17
CA TYR A 94 5.12 3.18 4.37
C TYR A 94 4.52 4.53 3.97
N VAL A 95 5.03 5.62 4.54
CA VAL A 95 4.51 6.97 4.30
C VAL A 95 4.69 7.38 2.85
N LEU A 96 5.89 7.17 2.29
CA LEU A 96 6.21 7.53 0.90
C LEU A 96 5.38 6.74 -0.11
N PHE A 97 5.10 5.46 0.14
CA PHE A 97 4.23 4.66 -0.73
C PHE A 97 2.85 5.30 -0.93
N PHE A 98 2.22 5.76 0.16
CA PHE A 98 0.90 6.41 0.06
C PHE A 98 0.98 7.85 -0.40
N TYR A 99 2.07 8.55 -0.13
CA TYR A 99 2.32 9.87 -0.68
C TYR A 99 2.40 9.85 -2.21
N GLU A 100 3.17 8.94 -2.77
CA GLU A 100 3.28 8.74 -4.22
C GLU A 100 1.97 8.24 -4.84
N ASN A 101 1.13 7.57 -4.05
CA ASN A 101 -0.10 6.93 -4.48
C ASN A 101 -1.28 7.27 -3.55
N PRO A 102 -1.74 8.55 -3.48
CA PRO A 102 -2.70 8.98 -2.46
C PRO A 102 -4.05 8.26 -2.49
N LEU A 103 -4.47 7.78 -3.68
CA LEU A 103 -5.71 7.02 -3.83
C LEU A 103 -5.60 5.60 -3.26
N TYR A 104 -4.39 5.02 -3.21
CA TYR A 104 -4.20 3.69 -2.64
C TYR A 104 -4.55 3.67 -1.15
N TYR A 105 -4.20 4.73 -0.42
CA TYR A 105 -4.56 4.86 0.99
C TYR A 105 -6.08 4.76 1.17
N ARG A 106 -6.83 5.58 0.43
CA ARG A 106 -8.31 5.56 0.48
C ARG A 106 -8.86 4.21 0.04
N PHE A 107 -8.28 3.62 -1.00
CA PHE A 107 -8.74 2.36 -1.56
C PHE A 107 -8.55 1.19 -0.59
N LEU A 108 -7.45 1.16 0.16
CA LEU A 108 -7.17 0.12 1.13
C LEU A 108 -7.94 0.30 2.44
N PHE A 109 -7.98 1.54 2.95
CA PHE A 109 -8.41 1.80 4.34
C PHE A 109 -9.79 2.47 4.48
N SER A 110 -10.56 2.62 3.40
CA SER A 110 -11.95 3.08 3.47
C SER A 110 -12.97 1.96 3.77
N ILE A 111 -12.52 0.77 4.10
CA ILE A 111 -13.36 -0.40 4.35
C ILE A 111 -13.40 -0.69 5.84
N GLU A 112 -14.62 -0.93 6.34
CA GLU A 112 -14.90 -1.08 7.77
C GLU A 112 -14.39 -2.39 8.39
N ASP A 113 -13.95 -3.41 7.60
CA ASP A 113 -13.65 -4.77 8.09
C ASP A 113 -12.20 -5.22 7.78
N ILE A 114 -11.19 -4.42 8.14
CA ILE A 114 -9.81 -4.92 8.10
C ILE A 114 -9.51 -5.65 9.42
N ASP A 115 -9.33 -6.95 9.36
CA ASP A 115 -8.72 -7.72 10.45
C ASP A 115 -7.23 -7.39 10.54
N ILE A 116 -6.89 -6.39 11.37
CA ILE A 116 -5.54 -5.85 11.49
C ILE A 116 -4.55 -6.91 11.96
N GLU A 117 -4.94 -7.83 12.84
CA GLU A 117 -4.06 -8.86 13.38
C GLU A 117 -3.64 -9.90 12.33
N ASN A 118 -4.45 -10.07 11.30
CA ASN A 118 -4.16 -10.96 10.16
C ASN A 118 -3.80 -10.18 8.88
N TYR A 119 -3.71 -8.85 8.93
CA TYR A 119 -3.33 -8.02 7.78
C TYR A 119 -1.83 -8.15 7.48
N PRO A 120 -1.41 -8.71 6.32
CA PRO A 120 -0.02 -9.07 6.06
C PRO A 120 1.00 -7.94 6.27
N PRO A 121 0.76 -6.68 5.84
CA PRO A 121 1.66 -5.57 6.12
C PRO A 121 1.82 -5.28 7.62
N PHE A 122 0.75 -5.39 8.41
CA PHE A 122 0.82 -5.22 9.87
C PHE A 122 1.57 -6.37 10.54
N VAL A 123 1.31 -7.61 10.12
CA VAL A 123 1.99 -8.80 10.65
C VAL A 123 3.50 -8.72 10.39
N LEU A 124 3.90 -8.31 9.18
CA LEU A 124 5.31 -8.07 8.86
C LEU A 124 5.93 -7.02 9.79
N PHE A 125 5.26 -5.86 9.91
CA PHE A 125 5.72 -4.76 10.77
C PHE A 125 5.85 -5.21 12.23
N LYS A 126 4.84 -5.89 12.78
CA LYS A 126 4.83 -6.43 14.14
C LYS A 126 6.02 -7.36 14.38
N ASN A 127 6.25 -8.33 13.49
CA ASN A 127 7.34 -9.30 13.62
C ASN A 127 8.73 -8.63 13.62
N ILE A 128 8.93 -7.65 12.73
CA ILE A 128 10.18 -6.88 12.65
C ILE A 128 10.37 -6.02 13.92
N ALA A 129 9.32 -5.32 14.36
CA ALA A 129 9.36 -4.49 15.57
C ALA A 129 9.67 -5.32 16.83
N GLU A 130 8.97 -6.45 16.99
CA GLU A 130 9.21 -7.35 18.12
C GLU A 130 10.64 -7.89 18.14
N LYS A 131 11.16 -8.29 16.98
CA LYS A 131 12.53 -8.77 16.84
C LYS A 131 13.53 -7.67 17.24
N ALA A 132 13.40 -6.47 16.64
CA ALA A 132 14.31 -5.35 16.89
C ALA A 132 14.37 -4.94 18.37
N TRP A 133 13.23 -4.99 19.09
CA TRP A 133 13.19 -4.61 20.50
C TRP A 133 13.66 -5.73 21.41
N LYS A 134 13.36 -7.00 21.14
CA LYS A 134 13.86 -8.13 21.90
C LYS A 134 15.40 -8.21 21.87
N GLU A 135 16.01 -7.80 20.76
CA GLU A 135 17.47 -7.72 20.65
C GLU A 135 18.08 -6.58 21.50
N LYS A 136 17.33 -5.51 21.78
CA LYS A 136 17.80 -4.36 22.59
C LYS A 136 17.60 -4.57 24.11
N SER A 137 16.71 -5.45 24.56
CA SER A 137 16.40 -5.65 25.99
C SER A 137 15.85 -7.05 26.26
N GLU A 138 16.32 -7.67 27.38
CA GLU A 138 15.88 -9.01 27.80
C GLU A 138 14.53 -9.01 28.55
N ASN A 139 14.03 -7.85 29.00
CA ASN A 139 12.87 -7.73 29.88
C ASN A 139 11.69 -7.01 29.20
N TRP A 140 11.10 -7.64 28.19
CA TRP A 140 9.87 -7.13 27.58
C TRP A 140 8.65 -7.89 28.09
N ASP A 141 7.69 -7.15 28.66
CA ASP A 141 6.32 -7.61 28.84
C ASP A 141 5.58 -7.59 27.50
N SER A 142 4.88 -8.69 27.17
CA SER A 142 4.17 -8.85 25.89
C SER A 142 3.12 -7.76 25.66
N THR A 143 2.45 -7.30 26.72
CA THR A 143 1.42 -6.24 26.64
C THR A 143 2.06 -4.89 26.27
N SER A 144 3.20 -4.58 26.89
CA SER A 144 3.96 -3.35 26.59
C SER A 144 4.49 -3.37 25.15
N LEU A 145 4.96 -4.52 24.66
CA LEU A 145 5.45 -4.70 23.30
C LEU A 145 4.35 -4.50 22.26
N HIS A 146 3.18 -5.13 22.49
CA HIS A 146 2.02 -4.96 21.62
C HIS A 146 1.57 -3.48 21.55
N ALA A 147 1.49 -2.80 22.69
CA ALA A 147 1.13 -1.37 22.74
C ALA A 147 2.10 -0.50 21.93
N LYS A 148 3.41 -0.79 21.97
CA LYS A 148 4.41 -0.08 21.14
C LYS A 148 4.23 -0.35 19.65
N VAL A 149 3.95 -1.59 19.25
CA VAL A 149 3.66 -1.93 17.86
C VAL A 149 2.48 -1.11 17.35
N ILE A 150 1.37 -1.11 18.10
CA ILE A 150 0.17 -0.35 17.75
C ILE A 150 0.47 1.15 17.68
N ALA A 151 1.24 1.71 18.61
CA ALA A 151 1.59 3.13 18.61
C ALA A 151 2.39 3.52 17.36
N LEU A 152 3.42 2.75 17.00
CA LEU A 152 4.22 3.02 15.80
C LEU A 152 3.41 2.82 14.51
N TRP A 153 2.59 1.78 14.44
CA TRP A 153 1.69 1.57 13.31
C TRP A 153 0.72 2.74 13.16
N SER A 154 0.10 3.18 14.26
CA SER A 154 -0.82 4.32 14.27
C SER A 154 -0.14 5.62 13.81
N LEU A 155 1.12 5.82 14.18
CA LEU A 155 1.91 6.97 13.74
C LEU A 155 2.08 6.99 12.21
N VAL A 156 2.64 5.92 11.63
CA VAL A 156 2.90 5.88 10.18
C VAL A 156 1.59 5.89 9.38
N HIS A 157 0.53 5.28 9.91
CA HIS A 157 -0.80 5.30 9.35
C HIS A 157 -1.41 6.71 9.37
N GLY A 158 -1.31 7.41 10.50
CA GLY A 158 -1.75 8.80 10.66
C GLY A 158 -0.98 9.75 9.75
N LEU A 159 0.36 9.63 9.68
CA LEU A 159 1.19 10.40 8.75
C LEU A 159 0.77 10.15 7.30
N SER A 160 0.56 8.89 6.92
CA SER A 160 0.10 8.56 5.57
C SER A 160 -1.26 9.18 5.25
N SER A 161 -2.17 9.21 6.22
CA SER A 161 -3.45 9.93 6.06
C SER A 161 -3.24 11.42 5.80
N ILE A 162 -2.36 12.07 6.57
CA ILE A 162 -2.09 13.51 6.47
C ILE A 162 -1.43 13.84 5.12
N VAL A 163 -0.37 13.13 4.72
CA VAL A 163 0.35 13.41 3.47
C VAL A 163 -0.49 13.14 2.21
N THR A 164 -1.56 12.35 2.32
CA THR A 164 -2.50 12.14 1.21
C THR A 164 -3.57 13.23 1.12
N MET A 165 -3.66 14.13 2.09
CA MET A 165 -4.58 15.27 2.06
C MET A 165 -3.99 16.37 1.17
N LYS A 166 -4.82 16.91 0.27
CA LYS A 166 -4.40 17.95 -0.67
C LYS A 166 -3.93 19.21 0.08
N GLY A 167 -2.66 19.58 -0.13
CA GLY A 167 -2.08 20.79 0.46
C GLY A 167 -1.69 20.69 1.93
N ALA A 168 -1.65 19.49 2.51
CA ALA A 168 -1.32 19.30 3.93
C ALA A 168 0.19 19.36 4.21
N VAL A 169 1.03 19.12 3.20
CA VAL A 169 2.50 19.05 3.36
C VAL A 169 3.19 19.80 2.22
N ASP A 170 4.28 20.47 2.51
CA ASP A 170 5.16 21.05 1.51
C ASP A 170 5.91 19.97 0.78
N MET A 171 5.71 19.90 -0.54
CA MET A 171 6.20 18.84 -1.42
C MET A 171 7.73 18.80 -1.52
N ASP A 172 8.39 19.96 -1.37
CA ASP A 172 9.84 20.08 -1.58
C ASP A 172 10.66 19.53 -0.39
N HIS A 173 10.03 19.32 0.78
CA HIS A 173 10.70 18.91 2.03
C HIS A 173 10.09 17.66 2.69
N LEU A 174 9.08 17.03 2.08
CA LEU A 174 8.33 15.93 2.69
C LEU A 174 9.22 14.79 3.20
N GLU A 175 10.18 14.34 2.39
CA GLU A 175 11.04 13.22 2.76
C GLU A 175 11.85 13.55 4.02
N ALA A 176 12.41 14.76 4.10
CA ALA A 176 13.13 15.24 5.27
C ALA A 176 12.22 15.43 6.50
N GLU A 177 11.00 15.91 6.31
CA GLU A 177 10.02 16.04 7.40
C GLU A 177 9.58 14.68 7.94
N VAL A 178 9.32 13.71 7.07
CA VAL A 178 8.99 12.33 7.47
C VAL A 178 10.16 11.71 8.24
N GLU A 179 11.38 11.87 7.77
CA GLU A 179 12.58 11.41 8.47
C GLU A 179 12.71 12.05 9.85
N GLN A 180 12.55 13.37 9.96
CA GLN A 180 12.63 14.09 11.24
C GLN A 180 11.56 13.62 12.23
N ILE A 181 10.32 13.41 11.77
CA ILE A 181 9.24 12.91 12.62
C ILE A 181 9.56 11.49 13.11
N LEU A 182 9.99 10.60 12.20
CA LEU A 182 10.31 9.22 12.56
C LEU A 182 11.53 9.14 13.49
N ASP A 183 12.57 9.92 13.27
CA ASP A 183 13.74 9.98 14.16
C ASP A 183 13.39 10.50 15.56
N SER A 184 12.42 11.42 15.69
CA SER A 184 12.00 11.96 16.99
C SER A 184 11.30 10.94 17.90
N ILE A 185 10.86 9.79 17.36
CA ILE A 185 9.98 8.84 18.05
C ILE A 185 10.62 7.44 18.17
N THR A 186 11.61 7.13 17.32
CA THR A 186 12.29 5.81 17.30
C THR A 186 13.48 5.71 18.26
N VAL A 187 13.71 6.69 19.13
CA VAL A 187 14.78 6.70 20.13
C VAL A 187 14.49 5.74 21.31
#